data_a08536867710a78bc1f05ef829582443
#
_entry.id   a08536867710a78bc1f05ef829582443
#
_cell.length_a   1.000
_cell.length_b   1.000
_cell.length_c   1.000
_cell.angle_alpha   90.00
_cell.angle_beta   90.00
_cell.angle_gamma   90.00
#
_symmetry.space_group_name_H-M   'P 1'
#
loop_
_entity.id
_entity.type
_entity.pdbx_description
1 polymer ?
#
loop_
_entity_poly.entity_id
_entity_poly.type
_entity_poly.pdbx_seq_one_letter_code
_entity_poly.pdbx_strand_id
1 'polypeptide(L)'
;MKDFSTYRNDFPILKRKIRDNDLIFFDNGATTQKPIQVIDAISDYYKNYNSNIHRSVYTLGDESEKIYEESKHLVKEFINANSHEEIIYTSGTTESMNFIARIIEQDVEDGDEIILTYMEHHANLVPWQQLAIRKNLTLRFLDLDELGRININQLKELINDKTKIVSICHASNVLGNINPVYEIGSLLKDKNIYFVVDAAQSVPHMKIDVDKMNCDFLAFSAHKMCGPTGIGVLYGKKNLLEKFDPVEFGGGMIGVVEEKSSTWAILPDKFEAGTPLLAEAAGLGATIKYLEDIGLENIESYTKELTKYLYDELSKISNIKIYGTNEISDRVSLVSFNLEGVHPHDLTSFLDEKGICIRAGHQCTQPLLGKLGAYSVARASLYFYNTKEEIDFFIQVLKETKEFFENEF
;
A
#
# COMPACT_ATOMS: atom_id res chain seq x y z
N MET A 1 -21.56 16.18 6.53
CA MET A 1 -20.88 14.94 6.17
C MET A 1 -21.39 14.54 4.79
N LYS A 2 -20.52 14.11 3.84
CA LYS A 2 -20.97 13.60 2.55
C LYS A 2 -21.78 12.32 2.74
N ASP A 3 -22.80 12.10 1.91
CA ASP A 3 -23.54 10.85 1.90
C ASP A 3 -22.77 9.83 1.06
N PHE A 4 -22.09 8.88 1.72
CA PHE A 4 -21.28 7.86 1.08
C PHE A 4 -22.11 6.73 0.44
N SER A 5 -23.41 6.62 0.75
CA SER A 5 -24.29 5.60 0.15
C SER A 5 -24.40 5.75 -1.37
N THR A 6 -24.31 6.98 -1.87
CA THR A 6 -24.38 7.29 -3.29
C THR A 6 -23.19 6.75 -4.07
N TYR A 7 -21.97 6.82 -3.48
CA TYR A 7 -20.73 6.34 -4.14
C TYR A 7 -20.69 4.81 -4.30
N ARG A 8 -21.39 4.05 -3.45
CA ARG A 8 -21.49 2.59 -3.60
C ARG A 8 -22.02 2.17 -4.98
N ASN A 9 -22.88 2.98 -5.60
CA ASN A 9 -23.44 2.71 -6.92
C ASN A 9 -22.42 2.75 -8.05
N ASP A 10 -21.30 3.44 -7.85
CA ASP A 10 -20.18 3.53 -8.80
C ASP A 10 -19.40 2.20 -8.92
N PHE A 11 -19.61 1.27 -8.01
CA PHE A 11 -18.89 -0.01 -7.96
C PHE A 11 -19.78 -1.16 -8.48
N PRO A 12 -19.70 -1.52 -9.79
CA PRO A 12 -20.61 -2.51 -10.39
C PRO A 12 -20.58 -3.88 -9.71
N ILE A 13 -19.40 -4.30 -9.21
CA ILE A 13 -19.20 -5.59 -8.57
C ILE A 13 -19.98 -5.73 -7.26
N LEU A 14 -20.27 -4.63 -6.56
CA LEU A 14 -21.01 -4.66 -5.29
C LEU A 14 -22.50 -5.00 -5.47
N LYS A 15 -22.97 -5.02 -6.72
CA LYS A 15 -24.32 -5.50 -7.08
C LYS A 15 -24.38 -7.02 -7.28
N ARG A 16 -23.22 -7.69 -7.24
CA ARG A 16 -23.12 -9.13 -7.41
C ARG A 16 -23.62 -9.86 -6.16
N LYS A 17 -24.27 -11.00 -6.37
CA LYS A 17 -24.60 -11.94 -5.30
C LYS A 17 -23.56 -13.06 -5.22
N ILE A 18 -23.30 -13.52 -4.01
CA ILE A 18 -22.48 -14.68 -3.70
C ILE A 18 -23.37 -15.69 -2.98
N ARG A 19 -23.57 -16.87 -3.57
CA ARG A 19 -24.45 -17.92 -3.02
C ARG A 19 -25.84 -17.36 -2.60
N ASP A 20 -26.43 -16.54 -3.48
CA ASP A 20 -27.71 -15.84 -3.30
C ASP A 20 -27.74 -14.73 -2.24
N ASN A 21 -26.66 -14.49 -1.50
CA ASN A 21 -26.51 -13.37 -0.58
C ASN A 21 -25.88 -12.14 -1.27
N ASP A 22 -26.18 -10.96 -0.77
CA ASP A 22 -25.51 -9.73 -1.23
C ASP A 22 -24.02 -9.76 -0.87
N LEU A 23 -23.17 -9.28 -1.78
CA LEU A 23 -21.72 -9.21 -1.56
C LEU A 23 -21.40 -8.18 -0.49
N ILE A 24 -20.80 -8.62 0.61
CA ILE A 24 -20.15 -7.78 1.61
C ILE A 24 -18.64 -7.95 1.49
N PHE A 25 -17.94 -6.90 1.04
CA PHE A 25 -16.51 -6.97 0.74
C PHE A 25 -15.70 -6.23 1.81
N PHE A 26 -15.15 -6.97 2.75
CA PHE A 26 -14.31 -6.49 3.85
C PHE A 26 -12.84 -6.96 3.72
N ASP A 27 -12.34 -7.16 2.49
CA ASP A 27 -10.92 -7.47 2.22
C ASP A 27 -10.20 -6.34 1.47
N ASN A 28 -10.58 -5.09 1.75
CA ASN A 28 -10.04 -3.90 1.09
C ASN A 28 -8.53 -3.69 1.33
N GLY A 29 -8.00 -4.16 2.45
CA GLY A 29 -6.57 -4.13 2.73
C GLY A 29 -5.73 -5.05 1.82
N ALA A 30 -6.35 -5.98 1.10
CA ALA A 30 -5.69 -6.78 0.07
C ALA A 30 -5.81 -6.13 -1.31
N THR A 31 -7.01 -5.71 -1.69
CA THR A 31 -7.33 -4.94 -2.91
C THR A 31 -8.69 -4.27 -2.73
N THR A 32 -8.86 -3.03 -3.18
CA THR A 32 -10.16 -2.38 -3.22
C THR A 32 -10.94 -2.74 -4.48
N GLN A 33 -12.24 -2.49 -4.50
CA GLN A 33 -13.05 -2.57 -5.72
C GLN A 33 -12.81 -1.34 -6.61
N LYS A 34 -13.21 -1.43 -7.88
CA LYS A 34 -12.96 -0.40 -8.90
C LYS A 34 -14.26 0.29 -9.27
N PRO A 35 -14.34 1.64 -9.20
CA PRO A 35 -15.49 2.37 -9.67
C PRO A 35 -15.53 2.36 -11.20
N ILE A 36 -16.72 2.58 -11.73
CA ILE A 36 -16.97 2.54 -13.18
C ILE A 36 -16.09 3.54 -13.93
N GLN A 37 -15.81 4.69 -13.33
CA GLN A 37 -14.95 5.74 -13.91
C GLN A 37 -13.53 5.23 -14.21
N VAL A 38 -12.98 4.37 -13.35
CA VAL A 38 -11.66 3.76 -13.55
C VAL A 38 -11.72 2.65 -14.60
N ILE A 39 -12.77 1.82 -14.56
CA ILE A 39 -13.00 0.75 -15.55
C ILE A 39 -13.15 1.35 -16.94
N ASP A 40 -13.96 2.40 -17.06
CA ASP A 40 -14.20 3.08 -18.34
C ASP A 40 -12.96 3.79 -18.87
N ALA A 41 -12.14 4.42 -18.01
CA ALA A 41 -10.90 5.06 -18.43
C ALA A 41 -9.92 4.07 -19.09
N ILE A 42 -9.75 2.88 -18.52
CA ILE A 42 -8.90 1.82 -19.10
C ILE A 42 -9.50 1.31 -20.40
N SER A 43 -10.80 1.09 -20.42
CA SER A 43 -11.52 0.64 -21.62
C SER A 43 -11.49 1.67 -22.74
N ASP A 44 -11.64 2.94 -22.42
CA ASP A 44 -11.56 4.07 -23.35
C ASP A 44 -10.17 4.24 -23.93
N TYR A 45 -9.12 4.10 -23.11
CA TYR A 45 -7.74 4.12 -23.57
C TYR A 45 -7.53 3.09 -24.70
N TYR A 46 -7.90 1.84 -24.50
CA TYR A 46 -7.75 0.79 -25.52
C TYR A 46 -8.63 1.01 -26.76
N LYS A 47 -9.80 1.61 -26.60
CA LYS A 47 -10.70 1.86 -27.74
C LYS A 47 -10.27 3.05 -28.61
N ASN A 48 -9.67 4.09 -28.01
CA ASN A 48 -9.53 5.38 -28.66
C ASN A 48 -8.10 5.93 -28.70
N TYR A 49 -7.19 5.50 -27.77
CA TYR A 49 -5.87 6.13 -27.58
C TYR A 49 -4.68 5.17 -27.64
N ASN A 50 -4.92 3.86 -27.80
CA ASN A 50 -3.88 2.84 -27.69
C ASN A 50 -2.77 3.03 -28.74
N SER A 51 -1.63 3.55 -28.28
CA SER A 51 -0.41 3.74 -29.06
C SER A 51 0.81 3.68 -28.16
N ASN A 52 1.99 3.34 -28.70
CA ASN A 52 3.24 3.52 -27.97
C ASN A 52 3.64 5.01 -27.97
N ILE A 53 4.41 5.42 -26.96
CA ILE A 53 4.81 6.81 -26.71
C ILE A 53 6.31 7.06 -26.97
N HIS A 54 6.82 8.26 -26.64
CA HIS A 54 8.21 8.72 -26.72
C HIS A 54 8.81 8.88 -28.10
N ARG A 55 8.56 8.00 -29.06
CA ARG A 55 9.16 8.04 -30.43
C ARG A 55 8.12 8.11 -31.53
N SER A 56 6.87 8.22 -31.21
CA SER A 56 5.79 8.37 -32.19
C SER A 56 5.76 9.81 -32.69
N VAL A 57 5.65 9.97 -34.00
CA VAL A 57 5.53 11.27 -34.65
C VAL A 57 4.15 11.43 -35.34
N TYR A 58 3.13 10.84 -34.71
CA TYR A 58 1.75 10.85 -35.19
C TYR A 58 0.77 11.13 -34.06
N THR A 59 -0.37 11.74 -34.41
CA THR A 59 -1.37 12.27 -33.46
C THR A 59 -1.75 11.29 -32.36
N LEU A 60 -2.00 10.02 -32.70
CA LEU A 60 -2.41 9.02 -31.69
C LEU A 60 -1.32 8.76 -30.64
N GLY A 61 -0.04 8.82 -31.03
CA GLY A 61 1.08 8.72 -30.10
C GLY A 61 1.15 9.92 -29.15
N ASP A 62 0.98 11.14 -29.70
CA ASP A 62 0.95 12.37 -28.88
C ASP A 62 -0.22 12.38 -27.89
N GLU A 63 -1.38 11.87 -28.29
CA GLU A 63 -2.56 11.76 -27.42
C GLU A 63 -2.33 10.75 -26.29
N SER A 64 -1.73 9.60 -26.61
CA SER A 64 -1.37 8.58 -25.61
C SER A 64 -0.33 9.08 -24.62
N GLU A 65 0.71 9.80 -25.11
CA GLU A 65 1.75 10.40 -24.27
C GLU A 65 1.19 11.46 -23.31
N LYS A 66 0.28 12.30 -23.78
CA LYS A 66 -0.41 13.27 -22.91
C LYS A 66 -1.18 12.61 -21.75
N ILE A 67 -1.88 11.51 -22.02
CA ILE A 67 -2.60 10.76 -20.96
C ILE A 67 -1.61 10.22 -19.92
N TYR A 68 -0.48 9.68 -20.40
CA TYR A 68 0.56 9.13 -19.54
C TYR A 68 1.20 10.22 -18.65
N GLU A 69 1.64 11.32 -19.25
CA GLU A 69 2.24 12.46 -18.55
C GLU A 69 1.25 13.11 -17.56
N GLU A 70 -0.02 13.30 -17.98
CA GLU A 70 -1.05 13.82 -17.09
C GLU A 70 -1.21 12.93 -15.84
N SER A 71 -1.17 11.60 -16.00
CA SER A 71 -1.26 10.70 -14.86
C SER A 71 -0.10 10.87 -13.88
N LYS A 72 1.13 11.09 -14.34
CA LYS A 72 2.30 11.38 -13.50
C LYS A 72 2.15 12.71 -12.74
N HIS A 73 1.65 13.74 -13.42
CA HIS A 73 1.37 15.02 -12.77
C HIS A 73 0.33 14.90 -11.67
N LEU A 74 -0.75 14.13 -11.90
CA LEU A 74 -1.75 13.85 -10.88
C LEU A 74 -1.16 13.09 -9.68
N VAL A 75 -0.34 12.08 -9.92
CA VAL A 75 0.36 11.37 -8.82
C VAL A 75 1.26 12.31 -8.04
N LYS A 76 2.05 13.13 -8.73
CA LYS A 76 2.93 14.13 -8.13
C LYS A 76 2.15 15.06 -7.18
N GLU A 77 1.01 15.58 -7.61
CA GLU A 77 0.16 16.46 -6.80
C GLU A 77 -0.49 15.71 -5.65
N PHE A 78 -0.97 14.48 -5.89
CA PHE A 78 -1.64 13.65 -4.92
C PHE A 78 -0.80 13.31 -3.69
N ILE A 79 0.52 13.12 -3.86
CA ILE A 79 1.46 12.86 -2.76
C ILE A 79 2.30 14.08 -2.37
N ASN A 80 2.04 15.25 -2.97
CA ASN A 80 2.79 16.50 -2.76
C ASN A 80 4.31 16.34 -3.05
N ALA A 81 4.67 15.67 -4.15
CA ALA A 81 6.05 15.61 -4.64
C ALA A 81 6.43 16.92 -5.35
N ASN A 82 7.74 17.23 -5.42
CA ASN A 82 8.22 18.49 -5.98
C ASN A 82 8.23 18.49 -7.52
N SER A 83 8.46 17.33 -8.14
CA SER A 83 8.52 17.17 -9.58
C SER A 83 7.88 15.85 -10.04
N HIS A 84 7.29 15.82 -11.24
CA HIS A 84 6.86 14.57 -11.87
C HIS A 84 8.04 13.65 -12.21
N GLU A 85 9.25 14.17 -12.32
CA GLU A 85 10.49 13.42 -12.50
C GLU A 85 10.84 12.52 -11.30
N GLU A 86 10.19 12.74 -10.14
CA GLU A 86 10.30 11.93 -8.93
C GLU A 86 9.34 10.72 -8.91
N ILE A 87 8.46 10.61 -9.95
CA ILE A 87 7.43 9.59 -10.06
C ILE A 87 7.85 8.53 -11.08
N ILE A 88 8.04 7.31 -10.63
CA ILE A 88 8.40 6.15 -11.44
C ILE A 88 7.27 5.12 -11.34
N TYR A 89 6.77 4.66 -12.48
CA TYR A 89 5.77 3.60 -12.48
C TYR A 89 6.41 2.22 -12.44
N THR A 90 5.80 1.36 -11.65
CA THR A 90 6.16 -0.04 -11.45
C THR A 90 4.88 -0.88 -11.50
N SER A 91 4.99 -2.20 -11.43
CA SER A 91 3.82 -3.08 -11.36
C SER A 91 3.12 -3.07 -9.99
N GLY A 92 3.71 -2.44 -8.97
CA GLY A 92 3.16 -2.35 -7.61
C GLY A 92 4.24 -2.16 -6.54
N THR A 93 3.82 -2.00 -5.29
CA THR A 93 4.71 -1.76 -4.14
C THR A 93 5.83 -2.80 -4.03
N THR A 94 5.55 -4.07 -4.31
CA THR A 94 6.58 -5.13 -4.23
C THR A 94 7.72 -4.88 -5.22
N GLU A 95 7.42 -4.52 -6.45
CA GLU A 95 8.46 -4.17 -7.43
C GLU A 95 9.16 -2.88 -7.03
N SER A 96 8.42 -1.85 -6.62
CA SER A 96 9.00 -0.59 -6.13
C SER A 96 10.02 -0.81 -5.02
N MET A 97 9.71 -1.65 -4.03
CA MET A 97 10.64 -1.96 -2.91
C MET A 97 11.88 -2.73 -3.39
N ASN A 98 11.73 -3.64 -4.36
CA ASN A 98 12.88 -4.31 -4.98
C ASN A 98 13.75 -3.33 -5.78
N PHE A 99 13.14 -2.37 -6.50
CA PHE A 99 13.85 -1.29 -7.18
C PHE A 99 14.65 -0.45 -6.21
N ILE A 100 14.01 0.04 -5.14
CA ILE A 100 14.66 0.86 -4.10
C ILE A 100 15.86 0.10 -3.50
N ALA A 101 15.68 -1.19 -3.18
CA ALA A 101 16.77 -1.99 -2.63
C ALA A 101 17.96 -2.12 -3.60
N ARG A 102 17.71 -2.30 -4.91
CA ARG A 102 18.77 -2.35 -5.93
C ARG A 102 19.41 -0.97 -6.18
N ILE A 103 18.63 0.11 -6.12
CA ILE A 103 19.15 1.48 -6.24
C ILE A 103 20.13 1.74 -5.10
N ILE A 104 19.71 1.52 -3.84
CA ILE A 104 20.52 1.77 -2.65
C ILE A 104 21.70 0.78 -2.57
N GLU A 105 21.61 -0.41 -3.15
CA GLU A 105 22.72 -1.39 -3.22
C GLU A 105 24.01 -0.80 -3.81
N GLN A 106 23.91 0.27 -4.61
CA GLN A 106 25.04 0.97 -5.23
C GLN A 106 25.82 1.85 -4.24
N ASP A 107 25.26 2.13 -3.05
CA ASP A 107 25.85 3.06 -2.07
C ASP A 107 25.92 2.47 -0.64
N VAL A 108 25.84 1.14 -0.51
CA VAL A 108 26.02 0.44 0.76
C VAL A 108 27.36 -0.31 0.78
N GLU A 109 27.95 -0.40 1.97
CA GLU A 109 29.22 -1.05 2.21
C GLU A 109 29.07 -2.24 3.19
N ASP A 110 30.07 -3.13 3.21
CA ASP A 110 30.13 -4.24 4.17
C ASP A 110 30.04 -3.75 5.62
N GLY A 111 29.14 -4.33 6.38
CA GLY A 111 28.89 -4.01 7.79
C GLY A 111 27.94 -2.82 8.03
N ASP A 112 27.37 -2.21 6.98
CA ASP A 112 26.29 -1.25 7.13
C ASP A 112 25.06 -1.89 7.77
N GLU A 113 24.20 -1.07 8.37
CA GLU A 113 23.00 -1.53 9.09
C GLU A 113 21.70 -1.03 8.44
N ILE A 114 20.70 -1.91 8.43
CA ILE A 114 19.33 -1.61 8.00
C ILE A 114 18.42 -1.72 9.20
N ILE A 115 17.66 -0.67 9.53
CA ILE A 115 16.65 -0.67 10.57
C ILE A 115 15.27 -0.88 9.95
N LEU A 116 14.55 -1.89 10.44
CA LEU A 116 13.18 -2.27 10.06
C LEU A 116 12.31 -2.36 11.31
N THR A 117 11.00 -2.54 11.14
CA THR A 117 10.12 -2.97 12.23
C THR A 117 9.69 -4.42 12.06
N TYR A 118 9.17 -5.04 13.14
CA TYR A 118 8.57 -6.38 13.04
C TYR A 118 7.24 -6.38 12.27
N MET A 119 6.63 -5.21 12.04
CA MET A 119 5.33 -5.11 11.36
C MET A 119 5.42 -5.00 9.84
N GLU A 120 6.64 -5.06 9.27
CA GLU A 120 6.82 -4.90 7.84
C GLU A 120 6.14 -6.02 7.03
N HIS A 121 5.41 -5.62 5.99
CA HIS A 121 4.94 -6.55 4.97
C HIS A 121 6.15 -7.22 4.29
N HIS A 122 6.02 -8.45 3.82
CA HIS A 122 7.12 -9.17 3.16
C HIS A 122 7.74 -8.37 1.99
N ALA A 123 6.96 -7.52 1.32
CA ALA A 123 7.48 -6.63 0.27
C ALA A 123 8.50 -5.61 0.81
N ASN A 124 8.37 -5.17 2.07
CA ASN A 124 9.30 -4.25 2.74
C ASN A 124 10.25 -4.98 3.72
N LEU A 125 10.34 -6.28 3.68
CA LEU A 125 11.26 -7.08 4.49
C LEU A 125 12.21 -7.90 3.62
N VAL A 126 11.66 -8.71 2.70
CA VAL A 126 12.44 -9.69 1.96
C VAL A 126 13.49 -9.05 1.03
N PRO A 127 13.23 -7.94 0.31
CA PRO A 127 14.27 -7.27 -0.47
C PRO A 127 15.47 -6.84 0.36
N TRP A 128 15.23 -6.33 1.59
CA TRP A 128 16.28 -5.93 2.53
C TRP A 128 17.06 -7.11 3.08
N GLN A 129 16.39 -8.24 3.37
CA GLN A 129 17.08 -9.49 3.73
C GLN A 129 18.01 -9.94 2.61
N GLN A 130 17.55 -9.89 1.36
CA GLN A 130 18.37 -10.28 0.22
C GLN A 130 19.54 -9.32 -0.04
N LEU A 131 19.32 -8.01 0.14
CA LEU A 131 20.39 -7.02 0.10
C LEU A 131 21.42 -7.26 1.21
N ALA A 132 20.96 -7.50 2.44
CA ALA A 132 21.84 -7.78 3.57
C ALA A 132 22.70 -9.02 3.34
N ILE A 133 22.16 -10.08 2.76
CA ILE A 133 22.91 -11.29 2.41
C ILE A 133 23.97 -10.99 1.33
N ARG A 134 23.61 -10.26 0.27
CA ARG A 134 24.53 -9.97 -0.85
C ARG A 134 25.68 -9.04 -0.45
N LYS A 135 25.43 -8.08 0.45
CA LYS A 135 26.37 -7.02 0.82
C LYS A 135 26.93 -7.17 2.23
N ASN A 136 26.64 -8.27 2.93
CA ASN A 136 27.03 -8.52 4.33
C ASN A 136 26.61 -7.39 5.28
N LEU A 137 25.33 -6.95 5.18
CA LEU A 137 24.75 -5.91 6.04
C LEU A 137 24.09 -6.54 7.27
N THR A 138 23.87 -5.74 8.31
CA THR A 138 23.19 -6.16 9.53
C THR A 138 21.75 -5.65 9.57
N LEU A 139 20.79 -6.55 9.75
CA LEU A 139 19.39 -6.18 9.99
C LEU A 139 19.16 -5.92 11.48
N ARG A 140 18.58 -4.76 11.77
CA ARG A 140 18.14 -4.35 13.11
C ARG A 140 16.64 -4.15 13.13
N PHE A 141 15.97 -4.58 14.19
CA PHE A 141 14.53 -4.47 14.29
C PHE A 141 14.11 -3.62 15.47
N LEU A 142 13.20 -2.67 15.20
CA LEU A 142 12.47 -1.96 16.24
C LEU A 142 11.45 -2.90 16.87
N ASP A 143 11.47 -3.00 18.20
CA ASP A 143 10.44 -3.69 18.93
C ASP A 143 9.14 -2.88 18.98
N LEU A 144 8.06 -3.55 19.27
CA LEU A 144 6.72 -2.99 19.38
C LEU A 144 6.26 -3.06 20.82
N ASP A 145 5.50 -2.06 21.27
CA ASP A 145 4.80 -2.16 22.55
C ASP A 145 3.60 -3.14 22.47
N GLU A 146 2.90 -3.33 23.58
CA GLU A 146 1.76 -4.26 23.66
C GLU A 146 0.60 -3.89 22.71
N LEU A 147 0.51 -2.64 22.29
CA LEU A 147 -0.47 -2.14 21.32
C LEU A 147 0.07 -2.12 19.87
N GLY A 148 1.26 -2.65 19.67
CA GLY A 148 1.91 -2.71 18.36
C GLY A 148 2.42 -1.37 17.84
N ARG A 149 2.77 -0.42 18.73
CA ARG A 149 3.34 0.88 18.36
C ARG A 149 4.86 0.83 18.44
N ILE A 150 5.51 1.56 17.55
CA ILE A 150 6.97 1.74 17.57
C ILE A 150 7.37 2.82 18.58
N ASN A 151 8.52 2.61 19.23
CA ASN A 151 9.10 3.58 20.16
C ASN A 151 10.20 4.40 19.47
N ILE A 152 9.96 5.69 19.27
CA ILE A 152 10.91 6.61 18.65
C ILE A 152 12.23 6.73 19.45
N ASN A 153 12.19 6.61 20.77
CA ASN A 153 13.43 6.66 21.56
C ASN A 153 14.29 5.42 21.31
N GLN A 154 13.69 4.26 21.13
CA GLN A 154 14.41 3.05 20.71
C GLN A 154 15.05 3.23 19.32
N LEU A 155 14.34 3.88 18.38
CA LEU A 155 14.93 4.21 17.08
C LEU A 155 16.17 5.10 17.23
N LYS A 156 16.12 6.13 18.10
CA LYS A 156 17.26 7.01 18.39
C LYS A 156 18.46 6.24 18.96
N GLU A 157 18.20 5.24 19.81
CA GLU A 157 19.23 4.39 20.41
C GLU A 157 19.84 3.40 19.41
N LEU A 158 19.05 2.91 18.45
CA LEU A 158 19.51 1.99 17.42
C LEU A 158 20.35 2.66 16.34
N ILE A 159 20.08 3.95 16.05
CA ILE A 159 20.85 4.71 15.04
C ILE A 159 22.28 4.89 15.52
N ASN A 160 23.23 4.52 14.66
CA ASN A 160 24.66 4.67 14.87
C ASN A 160 25.38 4.98 13.55
N ASP A 161 26.70 5.09 13.58
CA ASP A 161 27.51 5.47 12.41
C ASP A 161 27.47 4.45 11.25
N LYS A 162 26.97 3.22 11.50
CA LYS A 162 26.78 2.18 10.49
C LYS A 162 25.38 2.16 9.92
N THR A 163 24.43 2.87 10.54
CA THR A 163 23.05 2.90 10.07
C THR A 163 22.99 3.58 8.71
N LYS A 164 22.63 2.83 7.67
CA LYS A 164 22.55 3.33 6.29
C LYS A 164 21.12 3.43 5.77
N ILE A 165 20.23 2.57 6.25
CA ILE A 165 18.84 2.48 5.78
C ILE A 165 17.90 2.39 6.98
N VAL A 166 16.82 3.16 6.94
CA VAL A 166 15.63 2.99 7.79
C VAL A 166 14.42 2.79 6.84
N SER A 167 13.80 1.61 6.90
CA SER A 167 12.64 1.31 6.04
C SER A 167 11.45 0.88 6.89
N ILE A 168 10.34 1.63 6.81
CA ILE A 168 9.19 1.49 7.71
C ILE A 168 7.88 1.60 6.94
N CYS A 169 6.93 0.71 7.21
CA CYS A 169 5.58 0.87 6.70
C CYS A 169 4.88 2.04 7.40
N HIS A 170 4.21 2.91 6.63
CA HIS A 170 3.44 4.02 7.20
C HIS A 170 2.22 3.53 7.97
N ALA A 171 1.57 2.48 7.49
CA ALA A 171 0.46 1.84 8.19
C ALA A 171 0.55 0.32 8.09
N SER A 172 0.34 -0.37 9.21
CA SER A 172 0.40 -1.83 9.26
C SER A 172 -0.81 -2.47 8.59
N ASN A 173 -0.56 -3.41 7.68
CA ASN A 173 -1.60 -4.21 7.03
C ASN A 173 -2.22 -5.30 7.93
N VAL A 174 -1.72 -5.47 9.13
CA VAL A 174 -2.25 -6.41 10.15
C VAL A 174 -2.85 -5.67 11.31
N LEU A 175 -2.08 -4.78 11.95
CA LEU A 175 -2.52 -4.07 13.16
C LEU A 175 -3.43 -2.88 12.85
N GLY A 176 -3.33 -2.33 11.63
CA GLY A 176 -3.95 -1.08 11.28
C GLY A 176 -3.21 0.16 11.82
N ASN A 177 -2.27 -0.02 12.73
CA ASN A 177 -1.52 1.07 13.36
C ASN A 177 -0.85 1.97 12.34
N ILE A 178 -0.99 3.29 12.54
CA ILE A 178 -0.30 4.33 11.77
C ILE A 178 1.01 4.65 12.48
N ASN A 179 2.13 4.50 11.77
CA ASN A 179 3.45 4.79 12.30
C ASN A 179 3.82 6.28 12.15
N PRO A 180 4.60 6.85 13.05
CA PRO A 180 4.94 8.28 13.07
C PRO A 180 6.05 8.62 12.06
N VAL A 181 5.84 8.31 10.77
CA VAL A 181 6.86 8.49 9.70
C VAL A 181 7.30 9.94 9.52
N TYR A 182 6.44 10.92 9.81
CA TYR A 182 6.81 12.34 9.76
C TYR A 182 7.80 12.73 10.88
N GLU A 183 7.63 12.16 12.08
CA GLU A 183 8.58 12.35 13.18
C GLU A 183 9.89 11.64 12.87
N ILE A 184 9.83 10.43 12.32
CA ILE A 184 11.02 9.66 11.89
C ILE A 184 11.78 10.44 10.81
N GLY A 185 11.10 10.94 9.77
CA GLY A 185 11.76 11.73 8.74
C GLY A 185 12.43 13.00 9.28
N SER A 186 11.79 13.66 10.26
CA SER A 186 12.39 14.80 10.94
C SER A 186 13.64 14.41 11.75
N LEU A 187 13.63 13.23 12.39
CA LEU A 187 14.78 12.69 13.13
C LEU A 187 15.95 12.33 12.20
N LEU A 188 15.64 11.84 10.99
CA LEU A 188 16.64 11.40 10.00
C LEU A 188 17.13 12.54 9.11
N LYS A 189 16.49 13.71 9.15
CA LYS A 189 16.90 14.88 8.40
C LYS A 189 18.38 15.19 8.67
N ASP A 190 19.11 15.51 7.62
CA ASP A 190 20.54 15.83 7.66
C ASP A 190 21.47 14.68 8.10
N LYS A 191 20.96 13.45 8.19
CA LYS A 191 21.74 12.23 8.37
C LYS A 191 22.02 11.55 7.02
N ASN A 192 23.17 10.88 6.93
CA ASN A 192 23.48 10.05 5.75
C ASN A 192 22.79 8.68 5.83
N ILE A 193 21.46 8.68 5.99
CA ILE A 193 20.61 7.49 6.15
C ILE A 193 19.47 7.60 5.15
N TYR A 194 19.29 6.59 4.32
CA TYR A 194 18.15 6.49 3.41
C TYR A 194 16.88 6.17 4.18
N PHE A 195 15.88 7.04 4.09
CA PHE A 195 14.56 6.82 4.68
C PHE A 195 13.56 6.35 3.62
N VAL A 196 13.11 5.10 3.75
CA VAL A 196 12.20 4.44 2.83
C VAL A 196 10.86 4.18 3.52
N VAL A 197 9.77 4.51 2.85
CA VAL A 197 8.42 4.35 3.40
C VAL A 197 7.57 3.44 2.52
N ASP A 198 7.09 2.34 3.07
CA ASP A 198 6.01 1.55 2.48
C ASP A 198 4.67 2.19 2.82
N ALA A 199 4.06 2.85 1.84
CA ALA A 199 2.80 3.57 1.98
C ALA A 199 1.58 2.80 1.41
N ALA A 200 1.73 1.49 1.14
CA ALA A 200 0.71 0.68 0.50
C ALA A 200 -0.65 0.68 1.24
N GLN A 201 -0.63 0.82 2.57
CA GLN A 201 -1.85 0.85 3.39
C GLN A 201 -2.24 2.27 3.85
N SER A 202 -1.40 3.27 3.66
CA SER A 202 -1.71 4.64 4.08
C SER A 202 -2.28 5.50 2.95
N VAL A 203 -1.70 5.42 1.75
CA VAL A 203 -2.16 6.19 0.57
C VAL A 203 -3.65 6.02 0.27
N PRO A 204 -4.27 4.83 0.42
CA PRO A 204 -5.71 4.67 0.22
C PRO A 204 -6.58 5.43 1.23
N HIS A 205 -6.06 5.70 2.42
CA HIS A 205 -6.86 6.10 3.58
C HIS A 205 -6.62 7.52 4.08
N MET A 206 -5.49 8.14 3.73
CA MET A 206 -5.13 9.46 4.23
C MET A 206 -4.29 10.25 3.23
N LYS A 207 -4.28 11.57 3.41
CA LYS A 207 -3.42 12.45 2.62
C LYS A 207 -1.95 12.21 2.95
N ILE A 208 -1.15 12.08 1.89
CA ILE A 208 0.30 11.91 1.97
C ILE A 208 0.99 13.20 1.53
N ASP A 209 2.07 13.56 2.22
CA ASP A 209 2.90 14.72 1.90
C ASP A 209 4.36 14.29 2.03
N VAL A 210 4.97 13.88 0.90
CA VAL A 210 6.33 13.33 0.89
C VAL A 210 7.38 14.37 1.24
N ASP A 211 7.13 15.65 0.95
CA ASP A 211 8.04 16.74 1.30
C ASP A 211 8.10 16.93 2.82
N LYS A 212 6.94 17.03 3.49
CA LYS A 212 6.88 17.09 4.96
C LYS A 212 7.35 15.81 5.64
N MET A 213 7.07 14.66 5.03
CA MET A 213 7.56 13.37 5.54
C MET A 213 9.08 13.26 5.48
N ASN A 214 9.72 14.02 4.58
CA ASN A 214 11.15 14.00 4.33
C ASN A 214 11.71 12.58 4.05
N CYS A 215 10.91 11.71 3.43
CA CYS A 215 11.38 10.41 2.99
C CYS A 215 12.19 10.54 1.69
N ASP A 216 13.15 9.64 1.51
CA ASP A 216 13.96 9.59 0.31
C ASP A 216 13.29 8.79 -0.80
N PHE A 217 12.56 7.74 -0.38
CA PHE A 217 11.75 6.90 -1.25
C PHE A 217 10.43 6.56 -0.59
N LEU A 218 9.38 6.43 -1.40
CA LEU A 218 8.07 5.97 -0.96
C LEU A 218 7.46 5.06 -2.03
N ALA A 219 6.72 4.03 -1.61
CA ALA A 219 6.08 3.10 -2.53
C ALA A 219 4.63 2.81 -2.18
N PHE A 220 3.76 2.73 -3.19
CA PHE A 220 2.37 2.28 -3.05
C PHE A 220 1.83 1.62 -4.32
N SER A 221 0.66 0.98 -4.20
CA SER A 221 0.00 0.26 -5.31
C SER A 221 -1.38 0.83 -5.59
N ALA A 222 -1.70 1.07 -6.87
CA ALA A 222 -2.98 1.60 -7.28
C ALA A 222 -4.17 0.70 -6.89
N HIS A 223 -3.99 -0.63 -6.95
CA HIS A 223 -5.09 -1.57 -6.70
C HIS A 223 -5.65 -1.54 -5.27
N LYS A 224 -4.98 -0.89 -4.32
CA LYS A 224 -5.48 -0.69 -2.94
C LYS A 224 -6.23 0.62 -2.74
N MET A 225 -6.21 1.52 -3.73
CA MET A 225 -6.85 2.83 -3.69
C MET A 225 -7.88 3.04 -4.82
N CYS A 226 -8.68 2.03 -5.13
CA CYS A 226 -9.65 1.98 -6.24
C CYS A 226 -9.04 1.96 -7.65
N GLY A 227 -7.72 1.97 -7.78
CA GLY A 227 -7.02 1.95 -9.05
C GLY A 227 -6.84 0.55 -9.65
N PRO A 228 -6.30 0.44 -10.86
CA PRO A 228 -6.09 -0.84 -11.53
C PRO A 228 -5.02 -1.69 -10.82
N THR A 229 -5.06 -3.00 -11.09
CA THR A 229 -3.93 -3.90 -10.84
C THR A 229 -2.84 -3.65 -11.88
N GLY A 230 -1.61 -4.09 -11.60
CA GLY A 230 -0.51 -4.01 -12.56
C GLY A 230 0.20 -2.66 -12.60
N ILE A 231 -0.20 -1.67 -11.80
CA ILE A 231 0.51 -0.42 -11.65
C ILE A 231 0.70 -0.04 -10.17
N GLY A 232 1.90 0.44 -9.85
CA GLY A 232 2.27 1.07 -8.60
C GLY A 232 3.17 2.27 -8.83
N VAL A 233 3.47 2.95 -7.77
CA VAL A 233 4.30 4.16 -7.78
C VAL A 233 5.50 3.94 -6.87
N LEU A 234 6.67 4.24 -7.40
CA LEU A 234 7.87 4.53 -6.67
C LEU A 234 8.10 6.05 -6.75
N TYR A 235 8.04 6.70 -5.60
CA TYR A 235 8.55 8.06 -5.44
C TYR A 235 10.02 7.99 -4.99
N GLY A 236 10.88 8.80 -5.60
CA GLY A 236 12.25 8.99 -5.15
C GLY A 236 12.66 10.44 -5.28
N LYS A 237 13.38 10.99 -4.28
CA LYS A 237 13.92 12.35 -4.38
C LYS A 237 14.75 12.52 -5.65
N LYS A 238 14.51 13.57 -6.44
CA LYS A 238 15.15 13.80 -7.72
C LYS A 238 16.66 13.70 -7.66
N ASN A 239 17.30 14.33 -6.69
CA ASN A 239 18.76 14.31 -6.52
C ASN A 239 19.30 12.88 -6.29
N LEU A 240 18.55 11.98 -5.66
CA LEU A 240 18.95 10.59 -5.47
C LEU A 240 18.76 9.81 -6.78
N LEU A 241 17.65 9.99 -7.47
CA LEU A 241 17.42 9.38 -8.77
C LEU A 241 18.43 9.83 -9.83
N GLU A 242 18.89 11.07 -9.78
CA GLU A 242 19.99 11.56 -10.63
C GLU A 242 21.32 10.89 -10.28
N LYS A 243 21.62 10.71 -8.97
CA LYS A 243 22.86 10.12 -8.46
C LYS A 243 23.06 8.67 -8.90
N PHE A 244 22.01 7.86 -8.79
CA PHE A 244 22.11 6.41 -8.99
C PHE A 244 21.90 5.99 -10.45
N ASP A 245 22.57 4.92 -10.86
CA ASP A 245 22.33 4.26 -12.15
C ASP A 245 20.97 3.51 -12.12
N PRO A 246 20.34 3.32 -13.29
CA PRO A 246 19.15 2.48 -13.40
C PRO A 246 19.44 1.04 -13.00
N VAL A 247 18.40 0.32 -12.61
CA VAL A 247 18.50 -1.07 -12.11
C VAL A 247 17.82 -2.08 -13.03
N GLU A 248 17.11 -1.60 -14.03
CA GLU A 248 16.59 -2.38 -15.17
C GLU A 248 17.00 -1.70 -16.47
N PHE A 249 17.23 -2.51 -17.49
CA PHE A 249 17.84 -2.06 -18.73
C PHE A 249 17.05 -2.54 -19.94
N GLY A 250 16.88 -1.65 -20.93
CA GLY A 250 16.16 -1.97 -22.15
C GLY A 250 15.93 -0.77 -23.06
N GLY A 251 14.93 -0.86 -23.91
CA GLY A 251 14.47 0.30 -24.71
C GLY A 251 13.74 1.31 -23.84
N GLY A 252 13.63 2.54 -24.31
CA GLY A 252 12.97 3.67 -23.62
C GLY A 252 13.89 4.43 -22.68
N MET A 253 14.59 3.75 -21.79
CA MET A 253 15.39 4.32 -20.72
C MET A 253 16.81 4.74 -21.09
N ILE A 254 17.19 4.68 -22.36
CA ILE A 254 18.54 4.95 -22.87
C ILE A 254 18.64 6.31 -23.58
N GLY A 255 19.80 6.95 -23.47
CA GLY A 255 20.18 8.08 -24.31
C GLY A 255 20.84 7.59 -25.61
N VAL A 256 22.13 7.30 -25.59
CA VAL A 256 22.90 6.75 -26.72
C VAL A 256 23.35 5.34 -26.39
N VAL A 257 23.24 4.42 -27.36
CA VAL A 257 23.72 3.04 -27.25
C VAL A 257 24.79 2.82 -28.31
N GLU A 258 25.96 2.38 -27.86
CA GLU A 258 27.08 1.92 -28.68
C GLU A 258 27.29 0.41 -28.51
N GLU A 259 28.24 -0.16 -29.21
CA GLU A 259 28.51 -1.60 -29.14
C GLU A 259 28.88 -2.10 -27.73
N LYS A 260 29.51 -1.27 -26.92
CA LYS A 260 30.05 -1.65 -25.60
C LYS A 260 29.64 -0.73 -24.45
N SER A 261 28.87 0.32 -24.72
CA SER A 261 28.48 1.32 -23.74
C SER A 261 27.09 1.88 -24.04
N SER A 262 26.45 2.39 -22.99
CA SER A 262 25.17 3.09 -23.11
C SER A 262 25.16 4.28 -22.15
N THR A 263 24.43 5.31 -22.50
CA THR A 263 24.04 6.39 -21.61
C THR A 263 22.55 6.31 -21.33
N TRP A 264 22.12 6.95 -20.27
CA TRP A 264 20.74 6.85 -19.78
C TRP A 264 19.90 8.04 -20.25
N ALA A 265 18.60 7.84 -20.34
CA ALA A 265 17.63 8.90 -20.54
C ALA A 265 17.59 9.85 -19.33
N ILE A 266 16.88 10.97 -19.48
CA ILE A 266 16.56 11.84 -18.34
C ILE A 266 15.50 11.20 -17.45
N LEU A 267 15.31 11.74 -16.23
CA LEU A 267 14.22 11.32 -15.34
C LEU A 267 12.85 11.75 -15.92
N PRO A 268 11.82 10.95 -15.71
CA PRO A 268 11.79 9.66 -14.99
C PRO A 268 12.14 8.44 -15.86
N ASP A 269 12.24 8.61 -17.19
CA ASP A 269 12.42 7.54 -18.19
C ASP A 269 13.65 6.67 -17.90
N LYS A 270 14.70 7.24 -17.29
CA LYS A 270 15.88 6.52 -16.82
C LYS A 270 15.57 5.24 -16.04
N PHE A 271 14.45 5.19 -15.33
CA PHE A 271 14.04 4.06 -14.50
C PHE A 271 12.83 3.28 -15.04
N GLU A 272 12.38 3.59 -16.27
CA GLU A 272 11.21 2.96 -16.90
C GLU A 272 11.61 2.25 -18.19
N ALA A 273 12.16 1.04 -18.06
CA ALA A 273 12.63 0.26 -19.21
C ALA A 273 11.46 -0.43 -19.92
N GLY A 274 11.43 -0.34 -21.24
CA GLY A 274 10.44 -1.01 -22.10
C GLY A 274 9.24 -0.14 -22.43
N THR A 275 8.16 -0.76 -22.91
CA THR A 275 6.89 -0.06 -23.17
C THR A 275 6.19 0.21 -21.84
N PRO A 276 5.81 1.48 -21.54
CA PRO A 276 5.18 1.82 -20.27
C PRO A 276 3.79 1.22 -20.07
N LEU A 277 3.30 1.29 -18.85
CA LEU A 277 1.98 0.80 -18.38
C LEU A 277 0.88 1.85 -18.75
N LEU A 278 0.60 2.04 -20.04
CA LEU A 278 -0.17 3.17 -20.56
C LEU A 278 -1.65 3.14 -20.14
N ALA A 279 -2.31 1.98 -20.31
CA ALA A 279 -3.71 1.84 -19.95
C ALA A 279 -3.92 1.89 -18.43
N GLU A 280 -3.00 1.29 -17.68
CA GLU A 280 -2.99 1.32 -16.22
C GLU A 280 -2.72 2.73 -15.69
N ALA A 281 -1.86 3.51 -16.37
CA ALA A 281 -1.61 4.92 -16.05
C ALA A 281 -2.87 5.78 -16.27
N ALA A 282 -3.59 5.57 -17.38
CA ALA A 282 -4.89 6.21 -17.60
C ALA A 282 -5.88 5.86 -16.46
N GLY A 283 -5.96 4.60 -16.05
CA GLY A 283 -6.77 4.15 -14.93
C GLY A 283 -6.34 4.76 -13.59
N LEU A 284 -5.04 4.91 -13.34
CA LEU A 284 -4.52 5.55 -12.12
C LEU A 284 -4.86 7.04 -12.10
N GLY A 285 -4.71 7.75 -13.23
CA GLY A 285 -5.12 9.15 -13.36
C GLY A 285 -6.62 9.34 -13.05
N ALA A 286 -7.47 8.47 -13.60
CA ALA A 286 -8.91 8.47 -13.30
C ALA A 286 -9.20 8.16 -11.81
N THR A 287 -8.42 7.27 -11.21
CA THR A 287 -8.51 6.95 -9.78
C THR A 287 -8.26 8.17 -8.90
N ILE A 288 -7.16 8.89 -9.17
CA ILE A 288 -6.79 10.07 -8.39
C ILE A 288 -7.88 11.14 -8.49
N LYS A 289 -8.33 11.46 -9.71
CA LYS A 289 -9.43 12.41 -9.92
C LYS A 289 -10.69 12.02 -9.14
N TYR A 290 -11.06 10.73 -9.18
CA TYR A 290 -12.22 10.21 -8.46
C TYR A 290 -12.09 10.37 -6.93
N LEU A 291 -10.92 10.05 -6.36
CA LEU A 291 -10.69 10.18 -4.92
C LEU A 291 -10.61 11.65 -4.47
N GLU A 292 -10.05 12.54 -5.29
CA GLU A 292 -10.00 13.99 -5.03
C GLU A 292 -11.40 14.61 -5.08
N ASP A 293 -12.26 14.20 -6.01
CA ASP A 293 -13.67 14.66 -6.08
C ASP A 293 -14.46 14.28 -4.82
N ILE A 294 -14.19 13.11 -4.25
CA ILE A 294 -14.75 12.70 -2.96
C ILE A 294 -14.10 13.50 -1.83
N GLY A 295 -12.79 13.72 -1.90
CA GLY A 295 -11.94 14.32 -0.89
C GLY A 295 -11.42 13.29 0.11
N LEU A 296 -10.10 13.14 0.17
CA LEU A 296 -9.44 12.16 1.04
C LEU A 296 -9.78 12.36 2.52
N GLU A 297 -9.94 13.60 2.98
CA GLU A 297 -10.33 13.90 4.36
C GLU A 297 -11.74 13.39 4.69
N ASN A 298 -12.67 13.43 3.71
CA ASN A 298 -14.00 12.85 3.88
C ASN A 298 -13.93 11.32 3.94
N ILE A 299 -13.11 10.71 3.07
CA ILE A 299 -12.88 9.26 3.06
C ILE A 299 -12.27 8.82 4.40
N GLU A 300 -11.24 9.50 4.88
CA GLU A 300 -10.59 9.22 6.16
C GLU A 300 -11.59 9.32 7.32
N SER A 301 -12.34 10.42 7.38
CA SER A 301 -13.34 10.64 8.43
C SER A 301 -14.40 9.54 8.46
N TYR A 302 -14.97 9.21 7.31
CA TYR A 302 -16.01 8.20 7.22
C TYR A 302 -15.49 6.79 7.52
N THR A 303 -14.33 6.43 6.97
CA THR A 303 -13.74 5.12 7.21
C THR A 303 -13.28 4.94 8.66
N LYS A 304 -12.83 6.01 9.34
CA LYS A 304 -12.56 6.00 10.80
C LYS A 304 -13.85 5.78 11.61
N GLU A 305 -14.96 6.41 11.22
CA GLU A 305 -16.27 6.17 11.87
C GLU A 305 -16.69 4.70 11.73
N LEU A 306 -16.61 4.12 10.53
CA LEU A 306 -16.91 2.71 10.29
C LEU A 306 -15.97 1.79 11.08
N THR A 307 -14.68 2.11 11.12
CA THR A 307 -13.68 1.33 11.85
C THR A 307 -13.95 1.35 13.35
N LYS A 308 -14.30 2.51 13.89
CA LYS A 308 -14.72 2.63 15.29
C LYS A 308 -15.94 1.76 15.56
N TYR A 309 -16.95 1.83 14.71
CA TYR A 309 -18.17 1.04 14.84
C TYR A 309 -17.86 -0.46 14.82
N LEU A 310 -17.07 -0.91 13.84
CA LEU A 310 -16.64 -2.31 13.77
C LEU A 310 -15.85 -2.75 15.01
N TYR A 311 -14.92 -1.92 15.48
CA TYR A 311 -14.09 -2.21 16.65
C TYR A 311 -14.95 -2.34 17.91
N ASP A 312 -15.88 -1.39 18.12
CA ASP A 312 -16.78 -1.36 19.27
C ASP A 312 -17.71 -2.59 19.27
N GLU A 313 -18.25 -2.99 18.12
CA GLU A 313 -19.13 -4.17 18.01
C GLU A 313 -18.36 -5.49 18.20
N LEU A 314 -17.15 -5.61 17.62
CA LEU A 314 -16.28 -6.76 17.86
C LEU A 314 -15.93 -6.88 19.35
N SER A 315 -15.61 -5.79 20.01
CA SER A 315 -15.22 -5.78 21.43
C SER A 315 -16.31 -6.26 22.38
N LYS A 316 -17.57 -6.31 21.95
CA LYS A 316 -18.70 -6.85 22.73
C LYS A 316 -18.82 -8.37 22.65
N ILE A 317 -18.10 -9.01 21.73
CA ILE A 317 -18.13 -10.46 21.56
C ILE A 317 -17.18 -11.07 22.59
N SER A 318 -17.68 -11.99 23.43
CA SER A 318 -16.84 -12.70 24.38
C SER A 318 -15.82 -13.58 23.67
N ASN A 319 -14.65 -13.72 24.27
CA ASN A 319 -13.55 -14.56 23.76
C ASN A 319 -13.00 -14.12 22.38
N ILE A 320 -13.14 -12.85 22.03
CA ILE A 320 -12.48 -12.25 20.88
C ILE A 320 -11.18 -11.58 21.32
N LYS A 321 -10.11 -11.79 20.56
CA LYS A 321 -8.84 -11.05 20.70
C LYS A 321 -8.67 -10.14 19.51
N ILE A 322 -8.66 -8.82 19.72
CA ILE A 322 -8.41 -7.81 18.72
C ILE A 322 -6.94 -7.39 18.79
N TYR A 323 -6.29 -7.18 17.63
CA TYR A 323 -4.88 -6.80 17.53
C TYR A 323 -4.71 -5.34 17.14
N GLY A 324 -3.63 -4.72 17.62
CA GLY A 324 -3.26 -3.33 17.36
C GLY A 324 -3.87 -2.34 18.34
N THR A 325 -3.63 -1.05 18.09
CA THR A 325 -4.09 0.03 18.97
C THR A 325 -5.62 0.11 19.06
N ASN A 326 -6.16 0.46 20.25
CA ASN A 326 -7.57 0.80 20.44
C ASN A 326 -7.87 2.28 20.11
N GLU A 327 -6.84 3.10 19.90
CA GLU A 327 -6.98 4.49 19.48
C GLU A 327 -7.29 4.55 17.98
N ILE A 328 -8.54 4.84 17.65
CA ILE A 328 -9.03 4.86 16.25
C ILE A 328 -8.38 5.98 15.43
N SER A 329 -7.97 7.10 16.05
CA SER A 329 -7.18 8.15 15.38
C SER A 329 -5.90 7.61 14.75
N ASP A 330 -5.29 6.61 15.39
CA ASP A 330 -3.98 6.04 15.03
C ASP A 330 -4.12 4.73 14.28
N ARG A 331 -5.29 4.51 13.64
CA ARG A 331 -5.60 3.29 12.92
C ARG A 331 -6.17 3.58 11.53
N VAL A 332 -5.71 2.85 10.51
CA VAL A 332 -6.37 2.76 9.21
C VAL A 332 -7.55 1.78 9.28
N SER A 333 -8.38 1.78 8.25
CA SER A 333 -9.68 1.10 8.24
C SER A 333 -9.60 -0.42 8.15
N LEU A 334 -8.89 -1.04 9.07
CA LEU A 334 -8.83 -2.50 9.20
C LEU A 334 -8.77 -2.93 10.68
N VAL A 335 -9.32 -4.12 10.96
CA VAL A 335 -9.28 -4.74 12.27
C VAL A 335 -8.93 -6.22 12.09
N SER A 336 -7.78 -6.63 12.66
CA SER A 336 -7.42 -8.03 12.77
C SER A 336 -7.84 -8.58 14.13
N PHE A 337 -8.37 -9.79 14.13
CA PHE A 337 -8.88 -10.42 15.34
C PHE A 337 -8.79 -11.95 15.26
N ASN A 338 -8.91 -12.61 16.41
CA ASN A 338 -9.15 -14.04 16.51
C ASN A 338 -10.32 -14.30 17.46
N LEU A 339 -11.13 -15.29 17.12
CA LEU A 339 -12.18 -15.82 17.94
C LEU A 339 -11.66 -17.11 18.58
N GLU A 340 -11.65 -17.16 19.93
CA GLU A 340 -11.16 -18.34 20.66
C GLU A 340 -11.96 -19.59 20.27
N GLY A 341 -11.28 -20.70 20.05
CA GLY A 341 -11.89 -21.96 19.62
C GLY A 341 -12.20 -22.06 18.12
N VAL A 342 -12.09 -20.99 17.35
CA VAL A 342 -12.37 -20.99 15.89
C VAL A 342 -11.13 -20.66 15.10
N HIS A 343 -10.70 -21.57 14.23
CA HIS A 343 -9.56 -21.29 13.35
C HIS A 343 -9.93 -20.20 12.33
N PRO A 344 -9.08 -19.18 12.07
CA PRO A 344 -9.39 -18.09 11.16
C PRO A 344 -9.84 -18.52 9.73
N HIS A 345 -9.31 -19.62 9.21
CA HIS A 345 -9.76 -20.15 7.91
C HIS A 345 -11.18 -20.71 7.97
N ASP A 346 -11.56 -21.41 9.03
CA ASP A 346 -12.90 -21.96 9.20
C ASP A 346 -13.91 -20.82 9.34
N LEU A 347 -13.56 -19.80 10.14
CA LEU A 347 -14.32 -18.57 10.25
C LEU A 347 -14.56 -17.91 8.88
N THR A 348 -13.51 -17.77 8.08
CA THR A 348 -13.60 -17.14 6.76
C THR A 348 -14.50 -17.95 5.80
N SER A 349 -14.41 -19.29 5.87
CA SER A 349 -15.26 -20.17 5.05
C SER A 349 -16.73 -20.06 5.45
N PHE A 350 -17.03 -19.98 6.75
CA PHE A 350 -18.39 -19.82 7.23
C PHE A 350 -19.00 -18.46 6.81
N LEU A 351 -18.20 -17.40 6.88
CA LEU A 351 -18.59 -16.05 6.44
C LEU A 351 -18.85 -16.00 4.92
N ASP A 352 -18.03 -16.69 4.11
CA ASP A 352 -18.21 -16.76 2.65
C ASP A 352 -19.54 -17.40 2.25
N GLU A 353 -20.05 -18.37 3.03
CA GLU A 353 -21.37 -18.95 2.81
C GLU A 353 -22.50 -17.93 2.93
N LYS A 354 -22.26 -16.84 3.64
CA LYS A 354 -23.19 -15.71 3.82
C LYS A 354 -22.87 -14.50 2.93
N GLY A 355 -21.93 -14.64 1.97
CA GLY A 355 -21.54 -13.57 1.05
C GLY A 355 -20.57 -12.55 1.64
N ILE A 356 -19.95 -12.83 2.79
CA ILE A 356 -19.04 -11.92 3.50
C ILE A 356 -17.59 -12.32 3.22
N CYS A 357 -16.83 -11.42 2.60
CA CYS A 357 -15.43 -11.61 2.23
C CYS A 357 -14.52 -10.91 3.24
N ILE A 358 -13.80 -11.70 4.06
CA ILE A 358 -12.67 -11.25 4.88
C ILE A 358 -11.43 -12.09 4.56
N ARG A 359 -10.30 -11.73 5.10
CA ARG A 359 -9.04 -12.49 4.89
C ARG A 359 -8.62 -13.22 6.16
N ALA A 360 -8.12 -14.46 6.00
CA ALA A 360 -7.46 -15.23 7.05
C ALA A 360 -5.99 -15.53 6.67
N GLY A 361 -5.13 -15.69 7.67
CA GLY A 361 -3.73 -16.10 7.49
C GLY A 361 -2.73 -15.17 8.14
N HIS A 362 -1.45 -15.26 7.73
CA HIS A 362 -0.37 -14.40 8.26
C HIS A 362 -0.26 -13.04 7.57
N GLN A 363 -1.15 -12.71 6.65
CA GLN A 363 -1.24 -11.39 5.99
C GLN A 363 0.10 -10.92 5.37
N CYS A 364 0.97 -11.85 4.96
CA CYS A 364 2.33 -11.57 4.50
C CYS A 364 3.19 -10.79 5.53
N THR A 365 3.02 -11.06 6.83
CA THR A 365 3.72 -10.38 7.93
C THR A 365 4.04 -11.40 9.04
N GLN A 366 4.69 -12.50 8.69
CA GLN A 366 4.96 -13.63 9.61
C GLN A 366 5.78 -13.23 10.84
N PRO A 367 6.84 -12.38 10.76
CA PRO A 367 7.59 -11.96 11.96
C PRO A 367 6.73 -11.26 13.00
N LEU A 368 5.78 -10.41 12.58
CA LEU A 368 4.83 -9.75 13.48
C LEU A 368 3.95 -10.76 14.19
N LEU A 369 3.36 -11.72 13.45
CA LEU A 369 2.48 -12.71 14.05
C LEU A 369 3.23 -13.56 15.10
N GLY A 370 4.50 -13.89 14.84
CA GLY A 370 5.36 -14.55 15.82
C GLY A 370 5.51 -13.72 17.10
N LYS A 371 5.71 -12.41 17.03
CA LYS A 371 5.75 -11.48 18.19
C LYS A 371 4.42 -11.38 18.91
N LEU A 372 3.29 -11.45 18.21
CA LEU A 372 1.95 -11.42 18.79
C LEU A 372 1.51 -12.77 19.41
N GLY A 373 2.32 -13.81 19.27
CA GLY A 373 1.97 -15.18 19.69
C GLY A 373 0.79 -15.76 18.90
N ALA A 374 0.60 -15.29 17.64
CA ALA A 374 -0.46 -15.75 16.75
C ALA A 374 0.16 -16.45 15.54
N TYR A 375 -0.46 -17.54 15.09
CA TYR A 375 -0.06 -18.23 13.86
C TYR A 375 -0.82 -17.67 12.63
N SER A 376 -2.07 -17.32 12.85
CA SER A 376 -2.99 -16.80 11.83
C SER A 376 -3.96 -15.84 12.48
N VAL A 377 -4.44 -14.84 11.72
CA VAL A 377 -5.48 -13.91 12.14
C VAL A 377 -6.56 -13.78 11.05
N ALA A 378 -7.79 -13.54 11.47
CA ALA A 378 -8.83 -13.02 10.60
C ALA A 378 -8.67 -11.48 10.51
N ARG A 379 -8.91 -10.90 9.34
CA ARG A 379 -8.83 -9.45 9.12
C ARG A 379 -10.04 -8.97 8.33
N ALA A 380 -10.82 -8.07 8.93
CA ALA A 380 -11.81 -7.27 8.24
C ALA A 380 -11.21 -5.90 7.92
N SER A 381 -11.24 -5.49 6.66
CA SER A 381 -10.74 -4.19 6.20
C SER A 381 -11.81 -3.49 5.38
N LEU A 382 -12.15 -2.27 5.82
CA LEU A 382 -13.24 -1.48 5.29
C LEU A 382 -12.73 -0.43 4.30
N TYR A 383 -13.64 0.06 3.47
CA TYR A 383 -13.40 1.24 2.64
C TYR A 383 -14.67 2.11 2.56
N PHE A 384 -14.63 3.24 1.87
CA PHE A 384 -15.70 4.23 1.92
C PHE A 384 -17.03 3.80 1.27
N TYR A 385 -17.06 2.71 0.53
CA TYR A 385 -18.30 2.15 -0.02
C TYR A 385 -18.95 1.08 0.88
N ASN A 386 -18.33 0.76 2.02
CA ASN A 386 -18.94 -0.12 3.02
C ASN A 386 -19.91 0.65 3.91
N THR A 387 -20.84 -0.06 4.57
CA THR A 387 -21.89 0.53 5.39
C THR A 387 -21.96 -0.07 6.79
N LYS A 388 -22.68 0.59 7.71
CA LYS A 388 -22.91 0.08 9.06
C LYS A 388 -23.80 -1.16 9.04
N GLU A 389 -24.77 -1.23 8.14
CA GLU A 389 -25.65 -2.38 7.97
C GLU A 389 -24.87 -3.63 7.55
N GLU A 390 -23.86 -3.47 6.71
CA GLU A 390 -22.92 -4.56 6.38
C GLU A 390 -22.14 -5.04 7.62
N ILE A 391 -21.73 -4.11 8.48
CA ILE A 391 -21.05 -4.44 9.75
C ILE A 391 -22.01 -5.16 10.70
N ASP A 392 -23.26 -4.69 10.85
CA ASP A 392 -24.28 -5.34 11.68
C ASP A 392 -24.52 -6.79 11.28
N PHE A 393 -24.67 -7.03 9.97
CA PHE A 393 -24.84 -8.37 9.44
C PHE A 393 -23.58 -9.24 9.66
N PHE A 394 -22.40 -8.69 9.43
CA PHE A 394 -21.15 -9.38 9.73
C PHE A 394 -21.05 -9.80 11.19
N ILE A 395 -21.38 -8.90 12.14
CA ILE A 395 -21.36 -9.19 13.59
C ILE A 395 -22.39 -10.25 13.96
N GLN A 396 -23.57 -10.22 13.34
CA GLN A 396 -24.59 -11.27 13.53
C GLN A 396 -24.03 -12.64 13.10
N VAL A 397 -23.51 -12.74 11.89
CA VAL A 397 -22.97 -14.02 11.36
C VAL A 397 -21.75 -14.47 12.18
N LEU A 398 -20.93 -13.55 12.69
CA LEU A 398 -19.79 -13.89 13.55
C LEU A 398 -20.25 -14.52 14.87
N LYS A 399 -21.35 -14.05 15.45
CA LYS A 399 -21.97 -14.67 16.65
C LYS A 399 -22.54 -16.04 16.35
N GLU A 400 -23.26 -16.19 15.23
CA GLU A 400 -23.77 -17.48 14.76
C GLU A 400 -22.64 -18.50 14.56
N THR A 401 -21.54 -18.07 13.96
CA THR A 401 -20.34 -18.91 13.78
C THR A 401 -19.79 -19.37 15.11
N LYS A 402 -19.66 -18.45 16.09
CA LYS A 402 -19.17 -18.78 17.44
C LYS A 402 -20.06 -19.83 18.10
N GLU A 403 -21.40 -19.62 18.11
CA GLU A 403 -22.36 -20.55 18.71
C GLU A 403 -22.30 -21.93 18.04
N PHE A 404 -22.10 -21.98 16.72
CA PHE A 404 -21.94 -23.24 16.01
C PHE A 404 -20.74 -24.05 16.51
N PHE A 405 -19.56 -23.41 16.58
CA PHE A 405 -18.35 -24.10 17.04
C PHE A 405 -18.35 -24.41 18.54
N GLU A 406 -19.01 -23.61 19.38
CA GLU A 406 -19.14 -23.91 20.83
C GLU A 406 -20.07 -25.11 21.11
N ASN A 407 -21.03 -25.41 20.21
CA ASN A 407 -21.97 -26.51 20.38
C ASN A 407 -21.49 -27.84 19.75
N GLU A 408 -20.52 -27.78 18.80
CA GLU A 408 -20.03 -28.98 18.12
C GLU A 408 -18.75 -29.55 18.75
N PHE A 409 -18.07 -28.80 19.60
CA PHE A 409 -16.80 -29.19 20.26
C PHE A 409 -16.81 -28.86 21.75
#